data_d8fefe5b63c3b3068bcdfb62b9218972
#
_entry.id   d8fefe5b63c3b3068bcdfb62b9218972
#
_cell.length_a   1.000
_cell.length_b   1.000
_cell.length_c   1.000
_cell.angle_alpha   90.00
_cell.angle_beta   90.00
_cell.angle_gamma   90.00
#
_symmetry.space_group_name_H-M   'P 1'
#
loop_
_entity.id
_entity.type
_entity.pdbx_description
1 polymer ?
#
loop_
_entity_poly.entity_id
_entity_poly.type
_entity_poly.pdbx_seq_one_letter_code
_entity_poly.pdbx_strand_id
1 'polypeptide(L)'
;MQDDTIKLLRECNAGIKMGVSSLDDVMEHVQSENLRNLLAQSKETHTKLGNITHEYLRDYHDDGKEPAAMAKMMSKIKSNMTMNEENADHKAADLITDGCNMGIKSLYKYLNQYPAAEEKIKKLAKDVAEAEETLVKDLREYL
;
A
#
# COMPACT_ATOMS: atom_id res chain seq x y z
N MET A 1 7.04 18.50 -15.42
CA MET A 1 6.47 19.36 -14.41
C MET A 1 5.10 18.87 -13.99
N GLN A 2 4.02 19.52 -14.41
CA GLN A 2 2.67 19.08 -14.02
C GLN A 2 2.41 17.63 -14.43
N ASP A 3 2.91 17.24 -15.59
CA ASP A 3 2.77 15.90 -16.14
C ASP A 3 3.40 14.84 -15.22
N ASP A 4 4.63 15.07 -14.80
CA ASP A 4 5.34 14.17 -13.90
C ASP A 4 4.64 14.14 -12.55
N THR A 5 4.16 15.28 -12.07
CA THR A 5 3.42 15.40 -10.81
C THR A 5 2.16 14.54 -10.83
N ILE A 6 1.37 14.64 -11.89
CA ILE A 6 0.13 13.87 -12.04
C ILE A 6 0.44 12.38 -12.14
N LYS A 7 1.46 12.02 -12.91
CA LYS A 7 1.85 10.62 -13.07
C LYS A 7 2.30 10.01 -11.74
N LEU A 8 3.10 10.74 -10.98
CA LEU A 8 3.54 10.27 -9.66
C LEU A 8 2.37 10.14 -8.69
N LEU A 9 1.45 11.12 -8.69
CA LEU A 9 0.23 11.07 -7.88
C LEU A 9 -0.62 9.85 -8.20
N ARG A 10 -0.79 9.53 -9.46
CA ARG A 10 -1.56 8.36 -9.89
C ARG A 10 -0.96 7.07 -9.35
N GLU A 11 0.38 6.97 -9.36
CA GLU A 11 1.07 5.79 -8.85
C GLU A 11 0.94 5.68 -7.33
N CYS A 12 1.04 6.80 -6.62
CA CYS A 12 0.80 6.83 -5.16
C CYS A 12 -0.63 6.37 -4.84
N ASN A 13 -1.61 6.90 -5.56
CA ASN A 13 -3.01 6.56 -5.37
C ASN A 13 -3.25 5.05 -5.59
N ALA A 14 -2.70 4.51 -6.68
CA ALA A 14 -2.85 3.09 -7.01
C ALA A 14 -2.21 2.20 -5.92
N GLY A 15 -1.02 2.55 -5.46
CA GLY A 15 -0.32 1.80 -4.42
C GLY A 15 -1.07 1.82 -3.09
N ILE A 16 -1.60 2.98 -2.71
CA ILE A 16 -2.36 3.12 -1.46
C ILE A 16 -3.64 2.29 -1.53
N LYS A 17 -4.39 2.36 -2.63
CA LYS A 17 -5.61 1.58 -2.81
C LYS A 17 -5.33 0.08 -2.70
N MET A 18 -4.29 -0.37 -3.35
CA MET A 18 -3.89 -1.78 -3.29
C MET A 18 -3.52 -2.18 -1.87
N GLY A 19 -2.80 -1.31 -1.16
CA GLY A 19 -2.42 -1.55 0.23
C GLY A 19 -3.62 -1.67 1.14
N VAL A 20 -4.57 -0.74 1.07
CA VAL A 20 -5.78 -0.76 1.89
C VAL A 20 -6.61 -2.01 1.62
N SER A 21 -6.81 -2.36 0.36
CA SER A 21 -7.59 -3.55 -0.01
C SER A 21 -6.92 -4.84 0.49
N SER A 22 -5.60 -4.93 0.35
CA SER A 22 -4.86 -6.11 0.82
C SER A 22 -4.93 -6.25 2.34
N LEU A 23 -4.79 -5.15 3.06
CA LEU A 23 -4.90 -5.15 4.52
C LEU A 23 -6.29 -5.57 4.98
N ASP A 24 -7.34 -5.04 4.35
CA ASP A 24 -8.71 -5.43 4.66
C ASP A 24 -8.92 -6.94 4.48
N ASP A 25 -8.42 -7.48 3.39
CA ASP A 25 -8.63 -8.89 3.07
C ASP A 25 -7.92 -9.82 4.07
N VAL A 26 -6.66 -9.54 4.40
CA VAL A 26 -5.93 -10.42 5.32
C VAL A 26 -6.44 -10.29 6.74
N MET A 27 -6.94 -9.11 7.14
CA MET A 27 -7.48 -8.91 8.50
C MET A 27 -8.66 -9.83 8.82
N GLU A 28 -9.41 -10.24 7.80
CA GLU A 28 -10.52 -11.17 7.98
C GLU A 28 -10.07 -12.57 8.42
N HIS A 29 -8.82 -12.91 8.16
CA HIS A 29 -8.28 -14.26 8.38
C HIS A 29 -7.33 -14.38 9.56
N VAL A 30 -6.75 -13.26 10.02
CA VAL A 30 -5.77 -13.32 11.11
C VAL A 30 -6.43 -13.63 12.44
N GLN A 31 -5.72 -14.36 13.29
CA GLN A 31 -6.20 -14.79 14.59
C GLN A 31 -5.62 -13.97 15.74
N SER A 32 -4.36 -13.58 15.64
CA SER A 32 -3.70 -12.73 16.64
C SER A 32 -4.33 -11.35 16.69
N GLU A 33 -4.77 -10.96 17.89
CA GLU A 33 -5.34 -9.64 18.08
C GLU A 33 -4.29 -8.55 17.92
N ASN A 34 -3.07 -8.82 18.37
CA ASN A 34 -1.96 -7.89 18.21
C ASN A 34 -1.65 -7.66 16.72
N LEU A 35 -1.64 -8.73 15.93
CA LEU A 35 -1.42 -8.61 14.49
C LEU A 35 -2.56 -7.83 13.83
N ARG A 36 -3.80 -8.15 14.19
CA ARG A 36 -4.97 -7.43 13.65
C ARG A 36 -4.88 -5.93 13.94
N ASN A 37 -4.51 -5.57 15.17
CA ASN A 37 -4.36 -4.16 15.55
C ASN A 37 -3.24 -3.48 14.77
N LEU A 38 -2.14 -4.17 14.55
CA LEU A 38 -1.03 -3.67 13.76
C LEU A 38 -1.48 -3.39 12.32
N LEU A 39 -2.18 -4.33 11.71
CA LEU A 39 -2.69 -4.18 10.36
C LEU A 39 -3.73 -3.05 10.27
N ALA A 40 -4.59 -2.94 11.27
CA ALA A 40 -5.59 -1.87 11.33
C ALA A 40 -4.95 -0.49 11.42
N GLN A 41 -3.89 -0.36 12.23
CA GLN A 41 -3.14 0.90 12.32
C GLN A 41 -2.50 1.27 10.99
N SER A 42 -1.92 0.29 10.32
CA SER A 42 -1.31 0.52 9.01
C SER A 42 -2.37 0.93 7.98
N LYS A 43 -3.53 0.28 8.01
CA LYS A 43 -4.66 0.66 7.14
C LYS A 43 -5.06 2.12 7.38
N GLU A 44 -5.13 2.54 8.64
CA GLU A 44 -5.47 3.91 8.97
C GLU A 44 -4.45 4.89 8.41
N THR A 45 -3.16 4.59 8.55
CA THR A 45 -2.09 5.40 7.99
C THR A 45 -2.21 5.49 6.47
N HIS A 46 -2.45 4.37 5.80
CA HIS A 46 -2.64 4.35 4.35
C HIS A 46 -3.87 5.16 3.93
N THR A 47 -4.95 5.07 4.69
CA THR A 47 -6.18 5.82 4.40
C THR A 47 -5.94 7.32 4.51
N LYS A 48 -5.22 7.76 5.53
CA LYS A 48 -4.87 9.19 5.68
C LYS A 48 -4.04 9.69 4.50
N LEU A 49 -3.03 8.92 4.12
CA LEU A 49 -2.20 9.25 2.95
C LEU A 49 -3.03 9.24 1.66
N GLY A 50 -3.99 8.32 1.58
CA GLY A 50 -4.92 8.25 0.45
C GLY A 50 -5.80 9.49 0.34
N ASN A 51 -6.27 10.00 1.46
CA ASN A 51 -7.09 11.23 1.49
C ASN A 51 -6.28 12.42 1.01
N ILE A 52 -5.02 12.54 1.44
CA ILE A 52 -4.11 13.60 0.99
C ILE A 52 -3.90 13.47 -0.53
N THR A 53 -3.67 12.25 -1.01
CA THR A 53 -3.47 11.98 -2.43
C THR A 53 -4.67 12.40 -3.25
N HIS A 54 -5.88 12.08 -2.77
CA HIS A 54 -7.13 12.47 -3.45
C HIS A 54 -7.31 13.98 -3.52
N GLU A 55 -6.94 14.70 -2.47
CA GLU A 55 -7.00 16.16 -2.47
C GLU A 55 -6.07 16.74 -3.53
N TYR A 56 -4.85 16.23 -3.62
CA TYR A 56 -3.91 16.68 -4.65
C TYR A 56 -4.41 16.34 -6.05
N LEU A 57 -4.94 15.13 -6.26
CA LEU A 57 -5.49 14.74 -7.57
C LEU A 57 -6.65 15.66 -7.97
N ARG A 58 -7.51 16.01 -7.02
CA ARG A 58 -8.61 16.93 -7.27
C ARG A 58 -8.10 18.29 -7.72
N ASP A 59 -7.03 18.78 -7.08
CA ASP A 59 -6.42 20.07 -7.46
C ASP A 59 -5.91 20.06 -8.90
N TYR A 60 -5.51 18.90 -9.40
CA TYR A 60 -5.05 18.74 -10.78
C TYR A 60 -6.16 18.24 -11.71
N HIS A 61 -7.40 18.18 -11.22
CA HIS A 61 -8.57 17.70 -11.98
C HIS A 61 -8.35 16.29 -12.54
N ASP A 62 -7.81 15.40 -11.72
CA ASP A 62 -7.53 14.03 -12.11
C ASP A 62 -8.21 13.04 -11.16
N ASP A 63 -8.73 11.95 -11.71
CA ASP A 63 -9.45 10.93 -10.94
C ASP A 63 -8.52 9.82 -10.41
N GLY A 64 -7.25 9.87 -10.79
CA GLY A 64 -6.31 8.80 -10.48
C GLY A 64 -6.47 7.61 -11.43
N LYS A 65 -5.87 6.49 -11.07
CA LYS A 65 -6.03 5.25 -11.84
C LYS A 65 -6.19 4.07 -10.90
N GLU A 66 -6.87 3.04 -11.36
CA GLU A 66 -6.97 1.80 -10.63
C GLU A 66 -5.67 1.00 -10.76
N PRO A 67 -5.20 0.35 -9.68
CA PRO A 67 -3.97 -0.43 -9.74
C PRO A 67 -4.16 -1.67 -10.61
N ALA A 68 -3.33 -1.81 -11.64
CA ALA A 68 -3.38 -2.95 -12.54
C ALA A 68 -3.10 -4.27 -11.82
N ALA A 69 -2.30 -4.23 -10.75
CA ALA A 69 -1.93 -5.40 -9.97
C ALA A 69 -2.94 -5.78 -8.90
N MET A 70 -4.00 -4.99 -8.71
CA MET A 70 -4.95 -5.22 -7.62
C MET A 70 -5.66 -6.57 -7.72
N ALA A 71 -6.20 -6.89 -8.88
CA ALA A 71 -6.89 -8.17 -9.09
C ALA A 71 -5.96 -9.35 -8.85
N LYS A 72 -4.71 -9.23 -9.27
CA LYS A 72 -3.70 -10.27 -9.09
C LYS A 72 -3.36 -10.49 -7.62
N MET A 73 -3.19 -9.41 -6.87
CA MET A 73 -2.92 -9.47 -5.43
C MET A 73 -4.12 -10.05 -4.68
N MET A 74 -5.33 -9.61 -5.03
CA MET A 74 -6.56 -10.13 -4.42
C MET A 74 -6.73 -11.63 -4.67
N SER A 75 -6.45 -12.07 -5.89
CA SER A 75 -6.48 -13.49 -6.25
C SER A 75 -5.46 -14.29 -5.44
N LYS A 76 -4.26 -13.74 -5.27
CA LYS A 76 -3.21 -14.36 -4.48
C LYS A 76 -3.61 -14.52 -3.00
N ILE A 77 -4.22 -13.49 -2.44
CA ILE A 77 -4.73 -13.53 -1.06
C ILE A 77 -5.81 -14.59 -0.93
N LYS A 78 -6.77 -14.63 -1.85
CA LYS A 78 -7.85 -15.61 -1.83
C LYS A 78 -7.33 -17.03 -1.96
N SER A 79 -6.29 -17.27 -2.77
CA SER A 79 -5.71 -18.60 -2.94
C SER A 79 -4.93 -19.06 -1.72
N ASN A 80 -4.29 -18.14 -1.00
CA ASN A 80 -3.38 -18.46 0.09
C ASN A 80 -4.00 -18.31 1.48
N MET A 81 -5.11 -17.56 1.58
CA MET A 81 -5.78 -17.30 2.85
C MET A 81 -7.14 -17.98 2.85
N THR A 82 -7.25 -19.12 3.53
CA THR A 82 -8.54 -19.75 3.76
C THR A 82 -8.96 -19.53 5.20
N MET A 83 -10.25 -19.59 5.47
CA MET A 83 -10.77 -19.38 6.81
C MET A 83 -10.24 -20.45 7.78
N ASN A 84 -9.89 -20.01 8.98
CA ASN A 84 -9.50 -20.91 10.09
C ASN A 84 -8.24 -21.74 9.85
N GLU A 85 -7.31 -21.26 9.05
CA GLU A 85 -6.02 -21.93 8.91
C GLU A 85 -5.14 -21.66 10.12
N GLU A 86 -4.41 -22.69 10.57
CA GLU A 86 -3.47 -22.57 11.67
C GLU A 86 -2.36 -21.55 11.39
N ASN A 87 -1.98 -21.40 10.13
CA ASN A 87 -0.89 -20.52 9.73
C ASN A 87 -1.38 -19.20 9.15
N ALA A 88 -2.63 -18.80 9.44
CA ALA A 88 -3.21 -17.59 8.85
C ALA A 88 -2.40 -16.34 9.16
N ASP A 89 -1.92 -16.20 10.40
CA ASP A 89 -1.11 -15.03 10.80
C ASP A 89 0.21 -14.98 10.05
N HIS A 90 0.90 -16.11 9.95
CA HIS A 90 2.14 -16.20 9.19
C HIS A 90 1.92 -15.89 7.70
N LYS A 91 0.87 -16.46 7.12
CA LYS A 91 0.55 -16.21 5.70
C LYS A 91 0.19 -14.75 5.44
N ALA A 92 -0.57 -14.15 6.35
CA ALA A 92 -0.91 -12.72 6.23
C ALA A 92 0.36 -11.86 6.28
N ALA A 93 1.24 -12.12 7.25
CA ALA A 93 2.49 -11.39 7.38
C ALA A 93 3.36 -11.54 6.14
N ASP A 94 3.44 -12.76 5.60
CA ASP A 94 4.22 -13.06 4.40
C ASP A 94 3.69 -12.31 3.18
N LEU A 95 2.38 -12.38 2.95
CA LEU A 95 1.76 -11.72 1.79
C LEU A 95 1.86 -10.21 1.86
N ILE A 96 1.63 -9.63 3.03
CA ILE A 96 1.71 -8.18 3.19
C ILE A 96 3.15 -7.70 3.08
N THR A 97 4.11 -8.46 3.63
CA THR A 97 5.53 -8.12 3.49
C THR A 97 5.94 -8.10 2.01
N ASP A 98 5.53 -9.11 1.24
CA ASP A 98 5.79 -9.13 -0.20
C ASP A 98 5.20 -7.93 -0.91
N GLY A 99 3.96 -7.60 -0.59
CA GLY A 99 3.28 -6.45 -1.18
C GLY A 99 3.96 -5.13 -0.84
N CYS A 100 4.37 -4.96 0.41
CA CYS A 100 5.07 -3.75 0.86
C CYS A 100 6.42 -3.60 0.17
N ASN A 101 7.19 -4.67 0.08
CA ASN A 101 8.49 -4.62 -0.59
C ASN A 101 8.35 -4.27 -2.07
N MET A 102 7.33 -4.81 -2.73
CA MET A 102 7.01 -4.47 -4.11
C MET A 102 6.61 -3.00 -4.22
N GLY A 103 5.78 -2.52 -3.30
CA GLY A 103 5.33 -1.12 -3.27
C GLY A 103 6.47 -0.15 -3.05
N ILE A 104 7.36 -0.43 -2.10
CA ILE A 104 8.53 0.40 -1.82
C ILE A 104 9.40 0.51 -3.07
N LYS A 105 9.70 -0.62 -3.69
CA LYS A 105 10.48 -0.66 -4.92
C LYS A 105 9.83 0.17 -6.03
N SER A 106 8.54 0.00 -6.21
CA SER A 106 7.79 0.72 -7.24
C SER A 106 7.80 2.23 -7.02
N LEU A 107 7.61 2.67 -5.78
CA LEU A 107 7.60 4.10 -5.46
C LEU A 107 8.94 4.76 -5.77
N TYR A 108 10.05 4.12 -5.39
CA TYR A 108 11.37 4.67 -5.70
C TYR A 108 11.66 4.64 -7.19
N LYS A 109 11.18 3.62 -7.89
CA LYS A 109 11.29 3.57 -9.35
C LYS A 109 10.55 4.76 -9.98
N TYR A 110 9.34 5.06 -9.52
CA TYR A 110 8.57 6.18 -10.05
C TYR A 110 9.14 7.53 -9.66
N LEU A 111 9.71 7.64 -8.45
CA LEU A 111 10.43 8.85 -8.06
C LEU A 111 11.59 9.14 -9.02
N ASN A 112 12.28 8.10 -9.44
CA ASN A 112 13.37 8.24 -10.42
C ASN A 112 12.86 8.51 -11.84
N GLN A 113 11.70 7.94 -12.16
CA GLN A 113 11.10 8.07 -13.49
C GLN A 113 10.46 9.44 -13.71
N TYR A 114 9.99 10.08 -12.64
CA TYR A 114 9.29 11.37 -12.70
C TYR A 114 10.02 12.44 -11.91
N PRO A 115 11.26 12.77 -12.31
CA PRO A 115 12.10 13.70 -11.52
C PRO A 115 11.59 15.14 -11.51
N ALA A 116 10.77 15.53 -12.49
CA ALA A 116 10.21 16.88 -12.56
C ALA A 116 8.93 17.06 -11.76
N ALA A 117 8.48 16.04 -11.01
CA ALA A 117 7.34 16.15 -10.12
C ALA A 117 7.61 17.19 -9.03
N GLU A 118 6.56 17.84 -8.56
CA GLU A 118 6.67 18.81 -7.47
C GLU A 118 7.20 18.15 -6.21
N GLU A 119 7.99 18.91 -5.44
CA GLU A 119 8.64 18.39 -4.23
C GLU A 119 7.64 17.87 -3.20
N LYS A 120 6.49 18.52 -3.06
CA LYS A 120 5.45 18.07 -2.12
C LYS A 120 4.90 16.70 -2.50
N ILE A 121 4.87 16.38 -3.79
CA ILE A 121 4.38 15.09 -4.27
C ILE A 121 5.46 14.02 -4.13
N LYS A 122 6.71 14.38 -4.36
CA LYS A 122 7.83 13.47 -4.06
C LYS A 122 7.88 13.11 -2.58
N LYS A 123 7.62 14.10 -1.72
CA LYS A 123 7.53 13.85 -0.27
C LYS A 123 6.40 12.90 0.06
N LEU A 124 5.25 13.08 -0.56
CA LEU A 124 4.12 12.17 -0.37
C LEU A 124 4.49 10.73 -0.74
N ALA A 125 5.15 10.53 -1.88
CA ALA A 125 5.60 9.21 -2.32
C ALA A 125 6.57 8.58 -1.30
N LYS A 126 7.48 9.37 -0.75
CA LYS A 126 8.41 8.92 0.28
C LYS A 126 7.70 8.59 1.59
N ASP A 127 6.68 9.37 1.95
CA ASP A 127 5.87 9.10 3.15
C ASP A 127 5.13 7.77 3.01
N VAL A 128 4.59 7.47 1.84
CA VAL A 128 3.94 6.18 1.57
C VAL A 128 4.95 5.04 1.69
N ALA A 129 6.14 5.20 1.09
CA ALA A 129 7.20 4.20 1.18
C ALA A 129 7.62 3.97 2.63
N GLU A 130 7.74 5.02 3.42
CA GLU A 130 8.09 4.93 4.84
C GLU A 130 7.04 4.18 5.64
N ALA A 131 5.76 4.43 5.36
CA ALA A 131 4.67 3.70 6.02
C ALA A 131 4.78 2.20 5.73
N GLU A 132 5.11 1.84 4.51
CA GLU A 132 5.28 0.43 4.13
C GLU A 132 6.54 -0.17 4.75
N GLU A 133 7.63 0.58 4.83
CA GLU A 133 8.87 0.13 5.50
C GLU A 133 8.63 -0.14 6.98
N THR A 134 7.87 0.71 7.64
CA THR A 134 7.49 0.53 9.05
C THR A 134 6.69 -0.76 9.22
N LEU A 135 5.73 -0.98 8.33
CA LEU A 135 4.90 -2.19 8.38
C LEU A 135 5.75 -3.45 8.18
N VAL A 136 6.67 -3.44 7.23
CA VAL A 136 7.59 -4.58 7.00
C VAL A 136 8.36 -4.91 8.26
N LYS A 137 8.90 -3.91 8.95
CA LYS A 137 9.62 -4.10 10.21
C LYS A 137 8.73 -4.71 11.28
N ASP A 138 7.53 -4.18 11.42
CA ASP A 138 6.60 -4.62 12.46
C ASP A 138 6.07 -6.03 12.21
N LEU A 139 6.02 -6.45 10.95
CA LEU A 139 5.55 -7.79 10.60
C LEU A 139 6.60 -8.89 10.81
N ARG A 140 7.86 -8.53 11.03
CA ARG A 140 8.95 -9.52 11.12
C ARG A 140 8.71 -10.59 12.16
N GLU A 141 8.14 -10.24 13.31
CA GLU A 141 7.90 -11.22 14.36
C GLU A 141 6.81 -12.23 14.02
N TYR A 142 6.01 -11.96 12.99
CA TYR A 142 4.93 -12.85 12.54
C TYR A 142 5.33 -13.72 11.35
N LEU A 143 6.52 -13.48 10.78
CA LEU A 143 7.00 -14.26 9.62
C LEU A 143 7.41 -15.70 9.95
#